data_c915caaae7ce2c753f1957757673cb37
#
_entry.id   c915caaae7ce2c753f1957757673cb37
#
_cell.length_a   1.000
_cell.length_b   1.000
_cell.length_c   1.000
_cell.angle_alpha   90.00
_cell.angle_beta   90.00
_cell.angle_gamma   90.00
#
_symmetry.space_group_name_H-M   'P 1'
#
loop_
_entity.id
_entity.type
_entity.pdbx_description
1 polymer ?
#
loop_
_entity_poly.entity_id
_entity_poly.type
_entity_poly.pdbx_seq_one_letter_code
_entity_poly.pdbx_strand_id
1 'polypeptide(L)'
;MIAEISAVVGVLKALNDGIATVKESGDHLSGLSGLFTSLTDSKVAVESIEEATKAGDHVLTQEEALELAWAKNAIREQEKELKKITPKLVWRDMLMIQNKSMLDHKHKLEKARLAKLKKQRQIGDAVKNIGATIVVL
;
A
#
# COMPACT_ATOMS: atom_id res chain seq x y z
N MET A 1 -2.37 10.91 -14.53
CA MET A 1 -1.84 9.54 -14.47
C MET A 1 -0.46 9.35 -15.07
N ILE A 2 -0.14 9.97 -16.19
CA ILE A 2 1.21 9.85 -16.81
C ILE A 2 2.29 10.26 -15.82
N ALA A 3 2.13 11.36 -15.10
CA ALA A 3 3.11 11.84 -14.13
C ALA A 3 3.28 10.85 -12.95
N GLU A 4 2.22 10.22 -12.50
CA GLU A 4 2.23 9.26 -11.42
C GLU A 4 2.93 7.96 -11.83
N ILE A 5 2.63 7.47 -13.03
CA ILE A 5 3.26 6.26 -13.58
C ILE A 5 4.76 6.53 -13.81
N SER A 6 5.11 7.68 -14.37
CA SER A 6 6.52 8.07 -14.60
C SER A 6 7.29 8.20 -13.28
N ALA A 7 6.66 8.71 -12.23
CA ALA A 7 7.27 8.78 -10.90
C ALA A 7 7.58 7.39 -10.35
N VAL A 8 6.66 6.44 -10.48
CA VAL A 8 6.87 5.04 -10.05
C VAL A 8 8.01 4.40 -10.85
N VAL A 9 8.04 4.59 -12.16
CA VAL A 9 9.11 4.08 -13.02
C VAL A 9 10.47 4.63 -12.58
N GLY A 10 10.56 5.93 -12.27
CA GLY A 10 11.76 6.57 -11.76
C GLY A 10 12.25 5.97 -10.44
N VAL A 11 11.33 5.76 -9.51
CA VAL A 11 11.63 5.11 -8.22
C VAL A 11 12.15 3.67 -8.43
N LEU A 12 11.52 2.91 -9.32
CA LEU A 12 11.94 1.53 -9.60
C LEU A 12 13.32 1.46 -10.26
N LYS A 13 13.67 2.40 -11.13
CA LYS A 13 15.02 2.50 -11.68
C LYS A 13 16.06 2.79 -10.60
N ALA A 14 15.78 3.75 -9.72
CA ALA A 14 16.64 4.06 -8.58
C ALA A 14 16.78 2.86 -7.63
N LEU A 15 15.69 2.12 -7.41
CA LEU A 15 15.69 0.91 -6.59
C LEU A 15 16.59 -0.17 -7.18
N ASN A 16 16.56 -0.36 -8.49
CA ASN A 16 17.45 -1.31 -9.17
C ASN A 16 18.94 -0.97 -8.95
N ASP A 17 19.28 0.30 -9.05
CA ASP A 17 20.63 0.78 -8.77
C ASP A 17 21.01 0.57 -7.30
N GLY A 18 20.09 0.82 -6.39
CA GLY A 18 20.26 0.59 -4.96
C GLY A 18 20.52 -0.87 -4.62
N ILE A 19 19.82 -1.80 -5.26
CA ILE A 19 20.02 -3.25 -5.09
C ILE A 19 21.45 -3.63 -5.54
N ALA A 20 21.89 -3.14 -6.68
CA ALA A 20 23.24 -3.38 -7.17
C ALA A 20 24.30 -2.85 -6.19
N THR A 21 24.10 -1.67 -5.63
CA THR A 21 24.99 -1.06 -4.64
C THR A 21 25.09 -1.91 -3.38
N VAL A 22 23.96 -2.40 -2.85
CA VAL A 22 23.94 -3.25 -1.65
C VAL A 22 24.67 -4.58 -1.90
N LYS A 23 24.49 -5.17 -3.08
CA LYS A 23 25.21 -6.40 -3.47
C LYS A 23 26.72 -6.21 -3.46
N GLU A 24 27.19 -5.05 -3.89
CA GLU A 24 28.63 -4.74 -3.95
C GLU A 24 29.22 -4.40 -2.59
N SER A 25 28.52 -3.63 -1.78
CA SER A 25 29.03 -3.09 -0.52
C SER A 25 29.04 -4.08 0.63
N GLY A 26 28.19 -5.12 0.60
CA GLY A 26 28.03 -6.07 1.70
C GLY A 26 27.37 -5.50 2.95
N ASP A 27 26.98 -4.23 2.96
CA ASP A 27 26.24 -3.60 4.06
C ASP A 27 24.74 -3.84 3.86
N HIS A 28 24.27 -4.96 4.41
CA HIS A 28 22.94 -5.45 4.09
C HIS A 28 21.81 -4.80 4.89
N LEU A 29 22.02 -4.44 6.14
CA LEU A 29 20.91 -4.09 7.02
C LEU A 29 20.32 -2.71 6.74
N SER A 30 21.14 -1.66 6.74
CA SER A 30 20.65 -0.29 6.51
C SER A 30 20.21 -0.06 5.06
N GLY A 31 20.97 -0.62 4.12
CA GLY A 31 20.64 -0.55 2.69
C GLY A 31 19.34 -1.27 2.36
N LEU A 32 19.12 -2.47 2.89
CA LEU A 32 17.92 -3.26 2.67
C LEU A 32 16.66 -2.56 3.18
N SER A 33 16.73 -1.92 4.33
CA SER A 33 15.57 -1.21 4.91
C SER A 33 15.01 -0.16 3.94
N GLY A 34 15.89 0.67 3.36
CA GLY A 34 15.50 1.67 2.38
C GLY A 34 14.94 1.06 1.10
N LEU A 35 15.53 -0.04 0.63
CA LEU A 35 15.09 -0.73 -0.57
C LEU A 35 13.70 -1.36 -0.38
N PHE A 36 13.45 -1.99 0.75
CA PHE A 36 12.12 -2.55 1.06
C PHE A 36 11.05 -1.47 1.16
N THR A 37 11.36 -0.34 1.78
CA THR A 37 10.45 0.79 1.85
C THR A 37 10.09 1.30 0.46
N SER A 38 11.08 1.51 -0.40
CA SER A 38 10.88 1.97 -1.78
C SER A 38 10.06 0.97 -2.59
N LEU A 39 10.30 -0.33 -2.42
CA LEU A 39 9.55 -1.38 -3.11
C LEU A 39 8.07 -1.41 -2.66
N THR A 40 7.83 -1.32 -1.36
CA THR A 40 6.47 -1.28 -0.79
C THR A 40 5.72 -0.05 -1.27
N ASP A 41 6.33 1.12 -1.26
CA ASP A 41 5.73 2.35 -1.74
C ASP A 41 5.39 2.26 -3.23
N SER A 42 6.25 1.63 -4.03
CA SER A 42 6.00 1.41 -5.45
C SER A 42 4.83 0.46 -5.69
N LYS A 43 4.69 -0.60 -4.91
CA LYS A 43 3.54 -1.51 -4.96
C LYS A 43 2.23 -0.78 -4.66
N VAL A 44 2.21 0.02 -3.60
CA VAL A 44 1.03 0.79 -3.21
C VAL A 44 0.66 1.79 -4.30
N ALA A 45 1.63 2.48 -4.88
CA ALA A 45 1.39 3.43 -5.96
C ALA A 45 0.79 2.76 -7.20
N VAL A 46 1.30 1.59 -7.59
CA VAL A 46 0.75 0.82 -8.73
C VAL A 46 -0.67 0.36 -8.45
N GLU A 47 -0.95 -0.16 -7.26
CA GLU A 47 -2.29 -0.57 -6.86
C GLU A 47 -3.29 0.60 -6.90
N SER A 48 -2.88 1.77 -6.44
CA SER A 48 -3.71 2.99 -6.49
C SER A 48 -4.05 3.40 -7.92
N ILE A 49 -3.09 3.30 -8.84
CA ILE A 49 -3.29 3.59 -10.26
C ILE A 49 -4.27 2.58 -10.87
N GLU A 50 -4.11 1.30 -10.56
CA GLU A 50 -5.01 0.24 -11.05
C GLU A 50 -6.44 0.43 -10.54
N GLU A 51 -6.62 0.78 -9.27
CA GLU A 51 -7.93 1.03 -8.68
C GLU A 51 -8.62 2.24 -9.32
N ALA A 52 -7.89 3.33 -9.54
CA ALA A 52 -8.43 4.51 -10.22
C ALA A 52 -8.87 4.18 -11.66
N THR A 53 -8.12 3.32 -12.35
CA THR A 53 -8.47 2.86 -13.70
C THR A 53 -9.73 2.00 -13.68
N LYS A 54 -9.85 1.07 -12.72
CA LYS A 54 -11.05 0.22 -12.55
C LYS A 54 -12.29 1.02 -12.20
N ALA A 55 -12.14 2.07 -11.41
CA ALA A 55 -13.24 2.96 -11.04
C ALA A 55 -13.74 3.81 -12.20
N GLY A 56 -13.06 3.80 -13.34
CA GLY A 56 -13.44 4.56 -14.53
C GLY A 56 -13.03 6.03 -14.49
N ASP A 57 -12.20 6.42 -13.51
CA ASP A 57 -11.73 7.81 -13.36
C ASP A 57 -10.79 8.21 -14.49
N HIS A 58 -10.13 7.23 -15.11
CA HIS A 58 -9.20 7.46 -16.19
C HIS A 58 -9.07 6.23 -17.09
N VAL A 59 -9.03 6.46 -18.40
CA VAL A 59 -8.76 5.40 -19.37
C VAL A 59 -7.29 5.51 -19.78
N LEU A 60 -6.54 4.43 -19.56
CA LEU A 60 -5.11 4.38 -19.89
C LEU A 60 -4.90 4.37 -21.40
N THR A 61 -3.95 5.18 -21.85
CA THR A 61 -3.44 5.08 -23.22
C THR A 61 -2.59 3.83 -23.35
N GLN A 62 -2.28 3.43 -24.59
CA GLN A 62 -1.40 2.30 -24.83
C GLN A 62 -0.02 2.50 -24.20
N GLU A 63 0.53 3.71 -24.27
CA GLU A 63 1.81 4.07 -23.67
C GLU A 63 1.76 3.95 -22.13
N GLU A 64 0.73 4.49 -21.51
CA GLU A 64 0.53 4.40 -20.06
C GLU A 64 0.38 2.95 -19.60
N ALA A 65 -0.38 2.14 -20.35
CA ALA A 65 -0.55 0.72 -20.06
C ALA A 65 0.76 -0.05 -20.18
N LEU A 66 1.60 0.29 -21.16
CA LEU A 66 2.92 -0.31 -21.32
C LEU A 66 3.84 0.05 -20.16
N GLU A 67 3.88 1.31 -19.74
CA GLU A 67 4.67 1.76 -18.60
C GLU A 67 4.22 1.10 -17.31
N LEU A 68 2.92 0.98 -17.10
CA LEU A 68 2.36 0.31 -15.92
C LEU A 68 2.71 -1.18 -15.90
N ALA A 69 2.61 -1.86 -17.03
CA ALA A 69 2.99 -3.26 -17.18
C ALA A 69 4.50 -3.45 -16.90
N TRP A 70 5.32 -2.54 -17.39
CA TRP A 70 6.76 -2.54 -17.12
C TRP A 70 7.02 -2.36 -15.63
N ALA A 71 6.33 -1.43 -14.97
CA ALA A 71 6.48 -1.20 -13.53
C ALA A 71 6.10 -2.44 -12.71
N LYS A 72 5.01 -3.10 -13.06
CA LYS A 72 4.59 -4.35 -12.40
C LYS A 72 5.63 -5.46 -12.54
N ASN A 73 6.19 -5.60 -13.73
CA ASN A 73 7.26 -6.57 -13.98
C ASN A 73 8.52 -6.23 -13.21
N ALA A 74 8.92 -4.95 -13.18
CA ALA A 74 10.08 -4.48 -12.44
C ALA A 74 9.94 -4.74 -10.93
N ILE A 75 8.75 -4.54 -10.37
CA ILE A 75 8.47 -4.85 -8.97
C ILE A 75 8.71 -6.33 -8.68
N ARG A 76 8.22 -7.21 -9.53
CA ARG A 76 8.41 -8.67 -9.38
C ARG A 76 9.88 -9.06 -9.43
N GLU A 77 10.61 -8.52 -10.38
CA GLU A 77 12.04 -8.81 -10.55
C GLU A 77 12.87 -8.30 -9.38
N GLN A 78 12.57 -7.10 -8.91
CA GLN A 78 13.26 -6.49 -7.77
C GLN A 78 12.95 -7.22 -6.46
N GLU A 79 11.72 -7.68 -6.28
CA GLU A 79 11.35 -8.51 -5.14
C GLU A 79 12.14 -9.82 -5.12
N LYS A 80 12.30 -10.47 -6.27
CA LYS A 80 13.14 -11.67 -6.40
C LYS A 80 14.60 -11.39 -6.04
N GLU A 81 15.14 -10.28 -6.52
CA GLU A 81 16.53 -9.89 -6.23
C GLU A 81 16.74 -9.59 -4.75
N LEU A 82 15.82 -8.85 -4.12
CA LEU A 82 15.88 -8.58 -2.69
C LEU A 82 15.78 -9.87 -1.88
N LYS A 83 14.94 -10.81 -2.30
CA LYS A 83 14.82 -12.11 -1.67
C LYS A 83 16.12 -12.92 -1.74
N LYS A 84 16.86 -12.83 -2.85
CA LYS A 84 18.14 -13.53 -3.01
C LYS A 84 19.22 -12.98 -2.09
N ILE A 85 19.27 -11.67 -1.88
CA ILE A 85 20.32 -11.03 -1.07
C ILE A 85 19.96 -10.96 0.41
N THR A 86 18.71 -11.29 0.77
CA THR A 86 18.26 -11.33 2.17
C THR A 86 18.33 -12.76 2.68
N PRO A 87 18.90 -13.02 3.87
CA PRO A 87 18.89 -14.36 4.45
C PRO A 87 17.46 -14.92 4.54
N LYS A 88 17.29 -16.21 4.23
CA LYS A 88 15.99 -16.84 4.10
C LYS A 88 15.10 -16.70 5.35
N LEU A 89 15.69 -16.87 6.54
CA LEU A 89 14.96 -16.73 7.80
C LEU A 89 14.56 -15.28 8.06
N VAL A 90 15.44 -14.35 7.77
CA VAL A 90 15.16 -12.91 7.91
C VAL A 90 14.03 -12.49 6.98
N TRP A 91 14.04 -12.97 5.75
CA TRP A 91 12.96 -12.70 4.78
C TRP A 91 11.61 -13.19 5.30
N ARG A 92 11.56 -14.44 5.78
CA ARG A 92 10.35 -15.03 6.34
C ARG A 92 9.83 -14.26 7.55
N ASP A 93 10.71 -13.93 8.47
CA ASP A 93 10.35 -13.17 9.67
C ASP A 93 9.85 -11.77 9.34
N MET A 94 10.49 -11.11 8.37
CA MET A 94 10.04 -9.82 7.87
C MET A 94 8.61 -9.88 7.32
N LEU A 95 8.30 -10.88 6.50
CA LEU A 95 6.95 -11.06 5.96
C LEU A 95 5.92 -11.31 7.06
N MET A 96 6.26 -12.13 8.05
CA MET A 96 5.38 -12.41 9.19
C MET A 96 5.11 -11.16 10.01
N ILE A 97 6.14 -10.38 10.31
CA ILE A 97 6.03 -9.13 11.07
C ILE A 97 5.18 -8.12 10.29
N GLN A 98 5.43 -7.98 9.00
CA GLN A 98 4.68 -7.06 8.14
C GLN A 98 3.21 -7.45 8.06
N ASN A 99 2.90 -8.73 7.86
CA ASN A 99 1.53 -9.22 7.81
C ASN A 99 0.79 -8.99 9.13
N LYS A 100 1.45 -9.25 10.26
CA LYS A 100 0.87 -8.98 11.58
C LYS A 100 0.60 -7.50 11.77
N SER A 101 1.53 -6.63 11.40
CA SER A 101 1.36 -5.18 11.48
C SER A 101 0.19 -4.70 10.63
N MET A 102 0.04 -5.22 9.42
CA MET A 102 -1.08 -4.90 8.53
C MET A 102 -2.41 -5.36 9.12
N LEU A 103 -2.47 -6.56 9.68
CA LEU A 103 -3.68 -7.09 10.34
C LEU A 103 -4.05 -6.25 11.56
N ASP A 104 -3.09 -5.90 12.40
CA ASP A 104 -3.31 -5.06 13.58
C ASP A 104 -3.85 -3.68 13.17
N HIS A 105 -3.31 -3.10 12.10
CA HIS A 105 -3.78 -1.84 11.56
C HIS A 105 -5.21 -1.93 11.04
N LYS A 106 -5.55 -2.99 10.30
CA LYS A 106 -6.91 -3.27 9.83
C LYS A 106 -7.88 -3.39 10.99
N HIS A 107 -7.51 -4.14 12.03
CA HIS A 107 -8.36 -4.30 13.22
C HIS A 107 -8.63 -2.97 13.94
N LYS A 108 -7.60 -2.12 14.06
CA LYS A 108 -7.76 -0.78 14.65
C LYS A 108 -8.69 0.10 13.84
N LEU A 109 -8.55 0.09 12.51
CA LEU A 109 -9.43 0.85 11.62
C LEU A 109 -10.88 0.34 11.69
N GLU A 110 -11.07 -0.96 11.74
CA GLU A 110 -12.39 -1.57 11.85
C GLU A 110 -13.06 -1.25 13.17
N LYS A 111 -12.33 -1.35 14.29
CA LYS A 111 -12.83 -0.93 15.61
C LYS A 111 -13.22 0.54 15.64
N ALA A 112 -12.40 1.41 15.06
CA ALA A 112 -12.70 2.83 14.99
C ALA A 112 -13.96 3.10 14.17
N ARG A 113 -14.13 2.40 13.04
CA ARG A 113 -15.32 2.49 12.19
C ARG A 113 -16.58 2.03 12.93
N LEU A 114 -16.50 0.88 13.60
CA LEU A 114 -17.62 0.33 14.37
C LEU A 114 -18.00 1.24 15.54
N ALA A 115 -17.04 1.78 16.26
CA ALA A 115 -17.26 2.73 17.34
C ALA A 115 -17.96 3.99 16.82
N LYS A 116 -17.54 4.51 15.65
CA LYS A 116 -18.18 5.66 15.02
C LYS A 116 -19.62 5.37 14.60
N LEU A 117 -19.89 4.21 14.01
CA LEU A 117 -21.25 3.79 13.64
C LEU A 117 -22.15 3.65 14.86
N LYS A 118 -21.65 3.04 15.93
CA LYS A 118 -22.39 2.90 17.19
C LYS A 118 -22.75 4.26 17.77
N LYS A 119 -21.83 5.20 17.76
CA LYS A 119 -22.06 6.57 18.22
C LYS A 119 -23.13 7.29 17.38
N GLN A 120 -23.10 7.12 16.06
CA GLN A 120 -24.11 7.68 15.16
C GLN A 120 -25.50 7.08 15.42
N ARG A 121 -25.60 5.77 15.67
CA ARG A 121 -26.86 5.11 16.03
C ARG A 121 -27.44 5.65 17.35
N GLN A 122 -26.62 5.84 18.35
CA GLN A 122 -27.04 6.41 19.64
C GLN A 122 -27.59 7.82 19.48
N ILE A 123 -26.95 8.65 18.66
CA ILE A 123 -27.44 10.00 18.35
C ILE A 123 -28.76 9.93 17.60
N GLY A 124 -28.88 9.04 16.60
CA GLY A 124 -30.11 8.84 15.85
C GLY A 124 -31.30 8.42 16.74
N ASP A 125 -31.06 7.49 17.65
CA ASP A 125 -32.08 7.02 18.59
C ASP A 125 -32.53 8.14 19.58
N ALA A 126 -31.57 8.91 20.08
CA ALA A 126 -31.84 10.05 20.93
C ALA A 126 -32.71 11.10 20.22
N VAL A 127 -32.42 11.38 18.96
CA VAL A 127 -33.22 12.31 18.14
C VAL A 127 -34.64 11.78 17.91
N LYS A 128 -34.77 10.49 17.62
CA LYS A 128 -36.07 9.84 17.47
C LYS A 128 -36.90 9.93 18.75
N ASN A 129 -36.32 9.66 19.90
CA ASN A 129 -36.99 9.74 21.20
C ASN A 129 -37.49 11.15 21.52
N ILE A 130 -36.68 12.17 21.23
CA ILE A 130 -37.04 13.58 21.38
C ILE A 130 -38.22 13.92 20.46
N GLY A 131 -38.16 13.49 19.19
CA GLY A 131 -39.23 13.70 18.23
C GLY A 131 -40.54 13.04 18.64
N ALA A 132 -40.49 11.80 19.14
CA ALA A 132 -41.66 11.08 19.64
C ALA A 132 -42.27 11.77 20.85
N THR A 133 -41.48 12.27 21.75
CA THR A 133 -41.96 13.02 22.94
C THR A 133 -42.65 14.31 22.53
N ILE A 134 -42.15 15.04 21.56
CA ILE A 134 -42.77 16.27 21.04
C ILE A 134 -44.14 15.97 20.39
N VAL A 135 -44.26 14.87 19.65
CA VAL A 135 -45.51 14.48 18.99
C VAL A 135 -46.58 14.06 19.99
N VAL A 136 -46.23 13.49 21.11
CA VAL A 136 -47.19 13.08 22.18
C VAL A 136 -47.69 14.27 22.99
N LEU A 137 -46.90 15.32 23.11
CA LEU A 137 -47.30 16.54 23.78
C LEU A 137 -48.20 17.42 22.88
#